data_53de92a5b0e6f4fe67ec185f579abfee
#
_entry.id   53de92a5b0e6f4fe67ec185f579abfee
#
_cell.length_a   1.000
_cell.length_b   1.000
_cell.length_c   1.000
_cell.angle_alpha   90.00
_cell.angle_beta   90.00
_cell.angle_gamma   90.00
#
_symmetry.space_group_name_H-M   'P 1'
#
loop_
_entity.id
_entity.type
_entity.pdbx_description
1 polymer ?
#
loop_
_entity_poly.entity_id
_entity_poly.type
_entity_poly.pdbx_seq_one_letter_code
_entity_poly.pdbx_strand_id
1 'polypeptide(L)'
;TGGSGAALGLPANFGITVGADTTWQGEGGKCVILSGSCSVATRGQIAHHKASHDALEITADMLFDGEMNAQKAAQWAMDTDGLPLIYSSADPDMVASAQSKYGRDESAETFEQFFADIARICTKAGVRKLLTAGGETSGAVIEGLALSSLEVGPEIDPGVPALRAGSELVLALKSGNFGSIDYFEKAAS
;
A
#
# COMPACT_ATOMS: atom_id res chain seq x y z
N THR A 1 -21.95 1.90 -16.14
CA THR A 1 -21.13 2.45 -15.05
C THR A 1 -21.02 1.44 -13.93
N GLY A 2 -19.85 1.19 -13.44
CA GLY A 2 -19.61 0.27 -12.36
C GLY A 2 -18.14 0.29 -11.94
N GLY A 3 -17.84 -0.32 -10.79
CA GLY A 3 -16.47 -0.56 -10.36
C GLY A 3 -15.81 -1.69 -11.15
N SER A 4 -14.62 -2.12 -10.71
CA SER A 4 -13.84 -3.21 -11.32
C SER A 4 -14.65 -4.51 -11.54
N GLY A 5 -15.63 -4.81 -10.68
CA GLY A 5 -16.51 -5.96 -10.84
C GLY A 5 -17.32 -5.97 -12.14
N ALA A 6 -17.64 -4.79 -12.72
CA ALA A 6 -18.32 -4.72 -14.02
C ALA A 6 -17.43 -5.24 -15.16
N ALA A 7 -16.12 -5.14 -15.01
CA ALA A 7 -15.16 -5.62 -16.00
C ALA A 7 -15.07 -7.14 -16.07
N LEU A 8 -15.47 -7.88 -15.03
CA LEU A 8 -15.44 -9.35 -15.01
C LEU A 8 -16.28 -10.00 -16.12
N GLY A 9 -17.34 -9.34 -16.55
CA GLY A 9 -18.18 -9.82 -17.67
C GLY A 9 -17.64 -9.48 -19.06
N LEU A 10 -16.67 -8.59 -19.19
CA LEU A 10 -16.21 -8.12 -20.50
C LEU A 10 -15.49 -9.19 -21.33
N PRO A 11 -14.58 -10.02 -20.78
CA PRO A 11 -13.85 -11.01 -21.57
C PRO A 11 -14.78 -11.92 -22.38
N ALA A 12 -15.85 -12.41 -21.76
CA ALA A 12 -16.81 -13.30 -22.41
C ALA A 12 -17.50 -12.63 -23.62
N ASN A 13 -17.77 -11.31 -23.53
CA ASN A 13 -18.39 -10.56 -24.62
C ASN A 13 -17.46 -10.39 -25.84
N PHE A 14 -16.18 -10.54 -25.65
CA PHE A 14 -15.15 -10.47 -26.70
C PHE A 14 -14.59 -11.85 -27.08
N GLY A 15 -15.20 -12.94 -26.61
CA GLY A 15 -14.73 -14.30 -26.88
C GLY A 15 -13.36 -14.60 -26.25
N ILE A 16 -12.95 -13.84 -25.25
CA ILE A 16 -11.69 -14.06 -24.53
C ILE A 16 -11.96 -15.05 -23.41
N THR A 17 -11.25 -16.19 -23.46
CA THR A 17 -11.21 -17.11 -22.33
C THR A 17 -10.15 -16.60 -21.34
N VAL A 18 -10.55 -16.28 -20.13
CA VAL A 18 -9.61 -15.92 -19.06
C VAL A 18 -8.81 -17.21 -18.75
N GLY A 19 -7.52 -17.19 -19.04
CA GLY A 19 -6.63 -18.28 -18.68
C GLY A 19 -6.50 -18.35 -17.15
N ALA A 20 -6.80 -19.53 -16.59
CA ALA A 20 -6.34 -19.85 -15.27
C ALA A 20 -4.85 -20.23 -15.38
N ASP A 21 -4.08 -19.81 -14.40
CA ASP A 21 -2.71 -20.23 -14.13
C ASP A 21 -1.60 -19.43 -14.79
N THR A 22 -1.25 -18.37 -14.09
CA THR A 22 0.17 -18.10 -13.93
C THR A 22 0.65 -18.94 -12.74
N THR A 23 1.67 -19.77 -12.93
CA THR A 23 2.41 -20.43 -11.84
C THR A 23 3.19 -19.36 -11.09
N TRP A 24 2.47 -18.56 -10.32
CA TRP A 24 3.05 -17.49 -9.54
C TRP A 24 3.71 -18.09 -8.30
N GLN A 25 4.99 -17.80 -8.09
CA GLN A 25 5.65 -18.09 -6.83
C GLN A 25 5.82 -16.79 -6.06
N GLY A 26 5.39 -16.79 -4.79
CA GLY A 26 5.61 -15.66 -3.90
C GLY A 26 7.11 -15.42 -3.66
N GLU A 27 7.46 -14.19 -3.31
CA GLU A 27 8.80 -13.84 -2.89
C GLU A 27 8.95 -14.01 -1.37
N GLY A 28 10.07 -14.58 -0.96
CA GLY A 28 10.48 -14.60 0.45
C GLY A 28 11.03 -13.25 0.91
N GLY A 29 11.35 -13.16 2.19
CA GLY A 29 12.01 -12.00 2.77
C GLY A 29 11.06 -10.98 3.40
N LYS A 30 11.62 -9.82 3.75
CA LYS A 30 10.90 -8.78 4.49
C LYS A 30 9.79 -8.16 3.65
N CYS A 31 8.65 -8.00 4.29
CA CYS A 31 7.49 -7.29 3.77
C CYS A 31 7.29 -6.00 4.56
N VAL A 32 6.95 -4.90 3.87
CA VAL A 32 6.60 -3.61 4.49
C VAL A 32 5.25 -3.15 3.97
N ILE A 33 4.41 -2.67 4.87
CA ILE A 33 3.07 -2.16 4.55
C ILE A 33 3.06 -0.64 4.66
N LEU A 34 2.51 0.02 3.65
CA LEU A 34 2.34 1.47 3.57
C LEU A 34 0.86 1.81 3.38
N SER A 35 0.27 2.58 4.29
CA SER A 35 -1.16 2.90 4.22
C SER A 35 -1.43 4.38 4.39
N GLY A 36 -1.93 5.03 3.33
CA GLY A 36 -2.40 6.43 3.36
C GLY A 36 -3.93 6.57 3.28
N SER A 37 -4.67 5.46 3.37
CA SER A 37 -6.13 5.48 3.18
C SER A 37 -6.88 5.71 4.49
N CYS A 38 -7.82 6.65 4.46
CA CYS A 38 -8.76 6.91 5.57
C CYS A 38 -10.11 6.18 5.40
N SER A 39 -10.25 5.24 4.46
CA SER A 39 -11.48 4.49 4.26
C SER A 39 -11.84 3.62 5.47
N VAL A 40 -13.14 3.36 5.67
CA VAL A 40 -13.62 2.51 6.77
C VAL A 40 -12.99 1.13 6.73
N ALA A 41 -12.89 0.53 5.54
CA ALA A 41 -12.27 -0.79 5.37
C ALA A 41 -10.80 -0.79 5.79
N THR A 42 -10.00 0.17 5.31
CA THR A 42 -8.58 0.27 5.66
C THR A 42 -8.38 0.55 7.16
N ARG A 43 -9.19 1.39 7.78
CA ARG A 43 -9.13 1.61 9.23
C ARG A 43 -9.38 0.33 10.02
N GLY A 44 -10.34 -0.49 9.58
CA GLY A 44 -10.58 -1.81 10.17
C GLY A 44 -9.38 -2.75 10.02
N GLN A 45 -8.77 -2.79 8.84
CA GLN A 45 -7.57 -3.58 8.55
C GLN A 45 -6.37 -3.15 9.41
N ILE A 46 -6.15 -1.83 9.55
CA ILE A 46 -5.12 -1.29 10.45
C ILE A 46 -5.38 -1.70 11.90
N ALA A 47 -6.62 -1.59 12.37
CA ALA A 47 -6.97 -1.97 13.74
C ALA A 47 -6.76 -3.48 13.98
N HIS A 48 -7.13 -4.33 13.00
CA HIS A 48 -6.88 -5.77 13.04
C HIS A 48 -5.38 -6.08 13.10
N HIS A 49 -4.61 -5.49 12.21
CA HIS A 49 -3.16 -5.66 12.11
C HIS A 49 -2.42 -5.29 13.40
N LYS A 50 -2.78 -4.16 13.99
CA LYS A 50 -2.20 -3.64 15.26
C LYS A 50 -2.43 -4.58 16.46
N ALA A 51 -3.33 -5.53 16.38
CA ALA A 51 -3.54 -6.50 17.45
C ALA A 51 -2.40 -7.52 17.57
N SER A 52 -1.61 -7.74 16.52
CA SER A 52 -0.57 -8.77 16.46
C SER A 52 0.76 -8.31 15.84
N HIS A 53 0.81 -7.11 15.26
CA HIS A 53 1.98 -6.58 14.57
C HIS A 53 2.26 -5.12 14.95
N ASP A 54 3.50 -4.72 14.81
CA ASP A 54 3.91 -3.34 15.06
C ASP A 54 3.46 -2.39 13.95
N ALA A 55 2.99 -1.21 14.36
CA ALA A 55 2.51 -0.19 13.44
C ALA A 55 2.99 1.21 13.87
N LEU A 56 3.50 1.96 12.92
CA LEU A 56 3.97 3.33 13.09
C LEU A 56 2.95 4.30 12.49
N GLU A 57 2.32 5.09 13.32
CA GLU A 57 1.43 6.16 12.90
C GLU A 57 2.21 7.43 12.56
N ILE A 58 1.88 8.03 11.44
CA ILE A 58 2.47 9.27 10.96
C ILE A 58 1.38 10.34 10.88
N THR A 59 1.58 11.45 11.59
CA THR A 59 0.72 12.61 11.50
C THR A 59 1.31 13.66 10.57
N ALA A 60 0.47 14.57 10.07
CA ALA A 60 0.94 15.69 9.26
C ALA A 60 1.93 16.56 10.05
N ASP A 61 1.64 16.85 11.31
CA ASP A 61 2.52 17.66 12.16
C ASP A 61 3.93 17.05 12.25
N MET A 62 4.06 15.75 12.41
CA MET A 62 5.37 15.07 12.46
C MET A 62 6.19 15.28 11.19
N LEU A 63 5.53 15.35 10.02
CA LEU A 63 6.21 15.58 8.74
C LEU A 63 6.57 17.05 8.56
N PHE A 64 5.64 17.96 8.80
CA PHE A 64 5.85 19.40 8.60
C PHE A 64 6.81 20.00 9.63
N ASP A 65 6.81 19.51 10.87
CA ASP A 65 7.74 19.94 11.92
C ASP A 65 9.11 19.25 11.84
N GLY A 66 9.29 18.30 10.90
CA GLY A 66 10.54 17.58 10.69
C GLY A 66 10.89 16.56 11.77
N GLU A 67 9.95 16.23 12.65
CA GLU A 67 10.12 15.19 13.67
C GLU A 67 10.30 13.80 13.04
N MET A 68 9.55 13.55 11.94
CA MET A 68 9.62 12.33 11.16
C MET A 68 10.01 12.64 9.71
N ASN A 69 10.71 11.70 9.08
CA ASN A 69 11.01 11.70 7.66
C ASN A 69 11.09 10.27 7.12
N ALA A 70 11.14 10.11 5.80
CA ALA A 70 11.13 8.81 5.14
C ALA A 70 12.31 7.91 5.55
N GLN A 71 13.50 8.50 5.82
CA GLN A 71 14.65 7.73 6.27
C GLN A 71 14.43 7.11 7.65
N LYS A 72 13.91 7.88 8.61
CA LYS A 72 13.61 7.39 9.97
C LYS A 72 12.51 6.31 9.93
N ALA A 73 11.46 6.53 9.14
CA ALA A 73 10.35 5.59 9.03
C ALA A 73 10.78 4.28 8.33
N ALA A 74 11.55 4.36 7.26
CA ALA A 74 12.12 3.19 6.59
C ALA A 74 13.08 2.42 7.52
N GLN A 75 13.93 3.12 8.28
CA GLN A 75 14.81 2.48 9.24
C GLN A 75 14.00 1.73 10.31
N TRP A 76 12.97 2.37 10.87
CA TRP A 76 12.06 1.72 11.81
C TRP A 76 11.46 0.43 11.21
N ALA A 77 10.96 0.48 9.97
CA ALA A 77 10.41 -0.70 9.31
C ALA A 77 11.47 -1.80 9.10
N MET A 78 12.71 -1.43 8.79
CA MET A 78 13.80 -2.40 8.61
C MET A 78 14.21 -3.06 9.93
N ASP A 79 14.16 -2.33 11.04
CA ASP A 79 14.54 -2.81 12.38
C ASP A 79 13.40 -3.57 13.09
N THR A 80 12.16 -3.38 12.67
CA THR A 80 10.98 -4.05 13.21
C THR A 80 10.86 -5.47 12.67
N ASP A 81 10.71 -6.45 13.55
CA ASP A 81 10.47 -7.85 13.17
C ASP A 81 9.04 -8.07 12.66
N GLY A 82 8.85 -9.14 11.90
CA GLY A 82 7.53 -9.53 11.39
C GLY A 82 7.04 -8.66 10.24
N LEU A 83 5.85 -8.08 10.38
CA LEU A 83 5.13 -7.38 9.32
C LEU A 83 4.87 -5.90 9.68
N PRO A 84 5.88 -5.02 9.58
CA PRO A 84 5.74 -3.61 9.95
C PRO A 84 4.76 -2.86 9.05
N LEU A 85 3.88 -2.07 9.67
CA LEU A 85 2.95 -1.17 9.02
C LEU A 85 3.31 0.28 9.30
N ILE A 86 3.50 1.09 8.27
CA ILE A 86 3.58 2.55 8.38
C ILE A 86 2.30 3.13 7.80
N TYR A 87 1.57 3.93 8.58
CA TYR A 87 0.31 4.48 8.12
C TYR A 87 0.15 5.96 8.50
N SER A 88 -0.50 6.72 7.63
CA SER A 88 -0.95 8.07 8.00
C SER A 88 -2.16 7.98 8.90
N SER A 89 -2.28 8.93 9.85
CA SER A 89 -3.47 9.02 10.69
C SER A 89 -4.73 9.10 9.82
N ALA A 90 -5.62 8.15 10.05
CA ALA A 90 -6.86 7.99 9.28
C ALA A 90 -8.10 8.51 10.02
N ASP A 91 -7.88 9.21 11.14
CA ASP A 91 -8.95 9.89 11.87
C ASP A 91 -9.44 11.08 11.03
N PRO A 92 -10.75 11.15 10.67
CA PRO A 92 -11.28 12.23 9.85
C PRO A 92 -11.06 13.63 10.44
N ASP A 93 -11.09 13.78 11.77
CA ASP A 93 -10.88 15.08 12.43
C ASP A 93 -9.41 15.50 12.34
N MET A 94 -8.49 14.55 12.45
CA MET A 94 -7.05 14.80 12.25
C MET A 94 -6.74 15.18 10.81
N VAL A 95 -7.35 14.49 9.84
CA VAL A 95 -7.21 14.82 8.42
C VAL A 95 -7.74 16.22 8.11
N ALA A 96 -8.93 16.56 8.61
CA ALA A 96 -9.53 17.88 8.42
C ALA A 96 -8.68 19.00 9.08
N SER A 97 -8.13 18.74 10.27
CA SER A 97 -7.24 19.67 10.97
C SER A 97 -5.94 19.91 10.17
N ALA A 98 -5.31 18.85 9.69
CA ALA A 98 -4.10 18.95 8.87
C ALA A 98 -4.36 19.74 7.57
N GLN A 99 -5.45 19.43 6.87
CA GLN A 99 -5.84 20.15 5.66
C GLN A 99 -6.13 21.63 5.91
N SER A 100 -6.70 21.96 7.07
CA SER A 100 -6.95 23.36 7.47
C SER A 100 -5.65 24.11 7.81
N LYS A 101 -4.69 23.39 8.42
CA LYS A 101 -3.43 24.00 8.90
C LYS A 101 -2.41 24.16 7.77
N TYR A 102 -2.26 23.15 6.93
CA TYR A 102 -1.19 23.06 5.93
C TYR A 102 -1.67 23.18 4.47
N GLY A 103 -2.98 23.15 4.26
CA GLY A 103 -3.57 23.06 2.93
C GLY A 103 -3.81 21.60 2.50
N ARG A 104 -4.86 21.42 1.71
CA ARG A 104 -5.27 20.07 1.27
C ARG A 104 -4.24 19.45 0.33
N ASP A 105 -3.87 20.19 -0.71
CA ASP A 105 -2.99 19.68 -1.76
C ASP A 105 -1.57 19.48 -1.22
N GLU A 106 -1.06 20.43 -0.45
CA GLU A 106 0.27 20.34 0.16
C GLU A 106 0.38 19.18 1.15
N SER A 107 -0.69 18.92 1.93
CA SER A 107 -0.73 17.74 2.82
C SER A 107 -0.72 16.45 2.02
N ALA A 108 -1.49 16.35 0.94
CA ALA A 108 -1.54 15.16 0.09
C ALA A 108 -0.17 14.88 -0.55
N GLU A 109 0.42 15.87 -1.22
CA GLU A 109 1.73 15.78 -1.86
C GLU A 109 2.83 15.39 -0.86
N THR A 110 2.79 15.95 0.36
CA THR A 110 3.77 15.61 1.42
C THR A 110 3.69 14.14 1.81
N PHE A 111 2.49 13.59 2.01
CA PHE A 111 2.34 12.16 2.32
C PHE A 111 2.67 11.26 1.13
N GLU A 112 2.29 11.63 -0.08
CA GLU A 112 2.63 10.88 -1.29
C GLU A 112 4.15 10.79 -1.47
N GLN A 113 4.85 11.91 -1.38
CA GLN A 113 6.32 11.94 -1.45
C GLN A 113 6.96 11.13 -0.32
N PHE A 114 6.43 11.23 0.90
CA PHE A 114 6.90 10.46 2.05
C PHE A 114 6.81 8.95 1.82
N PHE A 115 5.66 8.44 1.35
CA PHE A 115 5.49 7.01 1.06
C PHE A 115 6.31 6.55 -0.14
N ALA A 116 6.45 7.37 -1.17
CA ALA A 116 7.32 7.11 -2.32
C ALA A 116 8.78 6.96 -1.89
N ASP A 117 9.25 7.85 -1.03
CA ASP A 117 10.62 7.81 -0.51
C ASP A 117 10.87 6.58 0.37
N ILE A 118 9.93 6.21 1.26
CA ILE A 118 10.02 4.98 2.06
C ILE A 118 10.13 3.76 1.15
N ALA A 119 9.27 3.65 0.15
CA ALA A 119 9.29 2.53 -0.79
C ALA A 119 10.66 2.41 -1.47
N ARG A 120 11.22 3.54 -1.92
CA ARG A 120 12.54 3.60 -2.56
C ARG A 120 13.68 3.20 -1.60
N ILE A 121 13.64 3.67 -0.36
CA ILE A 121 14.65 3.34 0.66
C ILE A 121 14.57 1.85 1.01
N CYS A 122 13.38 1.33 1.29
CA CYS A 122 13.16 -0.06 1.65
C CYS A 122 13.59 -1.03 0.53
N THR A 123 13.22 -0.74 -0.73
CA THR A 123 13.60 -1.60 -1.86
C THR A 123 15.11 -1.58 -2.10
N LYS A 124 15.77 -0.44 -1.98
CA LYS A 124 17.23 -0.34 -2.03
C LYS A 124 17.91 -1.10 -0.89
N ALA A 125 17.28 -1.20 0.26
CA ALA A 125 17.76 -1.98 1.41
C ALA A 125 17.45 -3.49 1.32
N GLY A 126 16.78 -3.93 0.24
CA GLY A 126 16.54 -5.35 -0.03
C GLY A 126 15.13 -5.85 0.33
N VAL A 127 14.18 -4.97 0.64
CA VAL A 127 12.77 -5.35 0.76
C VAL A 127 12.27 -5.83 -0.60
N ARG A 128 11.63 -7.00 -0.62
CA ARG A 128 11.11 -7.66 -1.82
C ARG A 128 9.58 -7.73 -1.88
N LYS A 129 8.90 -7.38 -0.78
CA LYS A 129 7.44 -7.29 -0.73
C LYS A 129 7.01 -5.94 -0.19
N LEU A 130 6.20 -5.20 -0.96
CA LEU A 130 5.59 -3.95 -0.55
C LEU A 130 4.07 -4.03 -0.72
N LEU A 131 3.35 -3.82 0.37
CA LEU A 131 1.89 -3.75 0.35
C LEU A 131 1.47 -2.29 0.51
N THR A 132 0.46 -1.86 -0.24
CA THR A 132 -0.08 -0.51 -0.09
C THR A 132 -1.58 -0.55 0.14
N ALA A 133 -2.08 0.44 0.89
CA ALA A 133 -3.49 0.68 1.07
C ALA A 133 -3.82 2.16 0.87
N GLY A 134 -4.53 2.42 -0.23
CA GLY A 134 -4.87 3.75 -0.71
C GLY A 134 -4.48 3.94 -2.17
N GLY A 135 -5.37 4.52 -2.98
CA GLY A 135 -5.10 4.73 -4.41
C GLY A 135 -3.93 5.69 -4.63
N GLU A 136 -3.93 6.82 -3.96
CA GLU A 136 -2.87 7.83 -4.01
C GLU A 136 -1.53 7.26 -3.52
N THR A 137 -1.53 6.56 -2.37
CA THR A 137 -0.33 5.88 -1.85
C THR A 137 0.22 4.85 -2.84
N SER A 138 -0.66 4.07 -3.47
CA SER A 138 -0.25 3.08 -4.48
C SER A 138 0.38 3.76 -5.70
N GLY A 139 -0.22 4.85 -6.19
CA GLY A 139 0.31 5.66 -7.28
C GLY A 139 1.70 6.23 -6.94
N ALA A 140 1.82 6.88 -5.79
CA ALA A 140 3.06 7.47 -5.31
C ALA A 140 4.20 6.43 -5.18
N VAL A 141 3.90 5.22 -4.71
CA VAL A 141 4.87 4.13 -4.62
C VAL A 141 5.34 3.69 -6.01
N ILE A 142 4.41 3.51 -6.96
CA ILE A 142 4.75 3.14 -8.35
C ILE A 142 5.64 4.19 -9.02
N GLU A 143 5.28 5.47 -8.88
CA GLU A 143 6.06 6.58 -9.42
C GLU A 143 7.43 6.70 -8.73
N GLY A 144 7.46 6.60 -7.41
CA GLY A 144 8.68 6.67 -6.63
C GLY A 144 9.68 5.55 -6.93
N LEU A 145 9.20 4.40 -7.32
CA LEU A 145 10.01 3.26 -7.77
C LEU A 145 10.30 3.28 -9.27
N ALA A 146 9.76 4.25 -10.02
CA ALA A 146 9.89 4.39 -11.47
C ALA A 146 9.51 3.10 -12.23
N LEU A 147 8.43 2.43 -11.79
CA LEU A 147 7.99 1.18 -12.41
C LEU A 147 7.20 1.46 -13.68
N SER A 148 7.65 0.91 -14.79
CA SER A 148 7.02 1.09 -16.11
C SER A 148 6.04 -0.03 -16.48
N SER A 149 6.15 -1.18 -15.86
CA SER A 149 5.28 -2.33 -16.11
C SER A 149 5.16 -3.22 -14.89
N LEU A 150 4.01 -3.86 -14.75
CA LEU A 150 3.72 -4.82 -13.70
C LEU A 150 3.12 -6.08 -14.33
N GLU A 151 3.62 -7.24 -13.95
CA GLU A 151 2.99 -8.51 -14.24
C GLU A 151 1.85 -8.74 -13.23
N VAL A 152 0.68 -9.13 -13.73
CA VAL A 152 -0.48 -9.40 -12.88
C VAL A 152 -0.47 -10.87 -12.48
N GLY A 153 -0.42 -11.13 -11.20
CA GLY A 153 -0.44 -12.46 -10.59
C GLY A 153 -1.83 -12.87 -10.08
N PRO A 154 -1.89 -13.84 -9.18
CA PRO A 154 -3.14 -14.31 -8.61
C PRO A 154 -3.83 -13.24 -7.76
N GLU A 155 -5.14 -13.36 -7.65
CA GLU A 155 -5.95 -12.49 -6.81
C GLU A 155 -5.73 -12.85 -5.33
N ILE A 156 -5.36 -11.88 -4.52
CA ILE A 156 -5.20 -12.00 -3.06
C ILE A 156 -6.56 -11.90 -2.38
N ASP A 157 -7.30 -10.88 -2.74
CA ASP A 157 -8.68 -10.62 -2.34
C ASP A 157 -9.43 -10.07 -3.56
N PRO A 158 -10.77 -10.15 -3.62
CA PRO A 158 -11.54 -9.68 -4.77
C PRO A 158 -11.16 -8.27 -5.22
N GLY A 159 -10.64 -8.15 -6.44
CA GLY A 159 -10.19 -6.91 -7.05
C GLY A 159 -8.78 -6.44 -6.61
N VAL A 160 -8.04 -7.27 -5.90
CA VAL A 160 -6.66 -6.95 -5.48
C VAL A 160 -5.71 -8.10 -5.86
N PRO A 161 -5.07 -8.04 -7.03
CA PRO A 161 -4.09 -9.03 -7.44
C PRO A 161 -2.73 -8.81 -6.76
N ALA A 162 -1.95 -9.87 -6.67
CA ALA A 162 -0.51 -9.77 -6.52
C ALA A 162 0.10 -9.21 -7.82
N LEU A 163 1.10 -8.38 -7.70
CA LEU A 163 1.77 -7.74 -8.83
C LEU A 163 3.29 -7.97 -8.73
N ARG A 164 3.95 -8.17 -9.87
CA ARG A 164 5.40 -8.32 -9.92
C ARG A 164 6.05 -7.23 -10.76
N ALA A 165 7.04 -6.58 -10.19
CA ALA A 165 7.88 -5.60 -10.86
C ALA A 165 9.28 -6.19 -11.05
N GLY A 166 9.65 -6.44 -12.31
CA GLY A 166 10.91 -7.12 -12.60
C GLY A 166 10.97 -8.54 -12.04
N SER A 167 12.16 -8.97 -11.62
CA SER A 167 12.39 -10.36 -11.15
C SER A 167 12.27 -10.54 -9.63
N GLU A 168 12.27 -9.45 -8.85
CA GLU A 168 12.53 -9.57 -7.42
C GLU A 168 11.58 -8.75 -6.51
N LEU A 169 10.67 -7.96 -7.06
CA LEU A 169 9.77 -7.13 -6.26
C LEU A 169 8.32 -7.54 -6.48
N VAL A 170 7.67 -7.96 -5.41
CA VAL A 170 6.23 -8.23 -5.37
C VAL A 170 5.52 -7.07 -4.68
N LEU A 171 4.42 -6.67 -5.27
CA LEU A 171 3.57 -5.58 -4.78
C LEU A 171 2.15 -6.10 -4.60
N ALA A 172 1.44 -5.57 -3.60
CA ALA A 172 0.00 -5.66 -3.53
C ALA A 172 -0.56 -4.25 -3.32
N LEU A 173 -1.25 -3.77 -4.34
CA LEU A 173 -1.76 -2.40 -4.40
C LEU A 173 -3.27 -2.43 -4.29
N LYS A 174 -3.81 -1.85 -3.22
CA LYS A 174 -5.26 -1.81 -3.07
C LYS A 174 -5.81 -0.39 -2.95
N SER A 175 -6.96 -0.16 -3.55
CA SER A 175 -7.78 1.00 -3.22
C SER A 175 -8.36 0.86 -1.79
N GLY A 176 -8.69 1.98 -1.16
CA GLY A 176 -9.05 2.03 0.25
C GLY A 176 -10.16 1.09 0.70
N ASN A 177 -11.17 0.86 -0.14
CA ASN A 177 -12.35 0.06 0.21
C ASN A 177 -12.25 -1.44 -0.10
N PHE A 178 -11.13 -1.90 -0.65
CA PHE A 178 -10.93 -3.30 -1.03
C PHE A 178 -10.25 -4.10 0.09
N GLY A 179 -10.34 -5.42 -0.05
CA GLY A 179 -9.72 -6.40 0.83
C GLY A 179 -10.54 -6.72 2.07
N SER A 180 -10.41 -7.95 2.53
CA SER A 180 -10.97 -8.43 3.80
C SER A 180 -10.27 -7.81 5.00
N ILE A 181 -10.76 -8.07 6.21
CA ILE A 181 -10.21 -7.50 7.44
C ILE A 181 -8.75 -7.92 7.68
N ASP A 182 -8.37 -9.11 7.25
CA ASP A 182 -7.05 -9.74 7.36
C ASP A 182 -6.21 -9.59 6.07
N TYR A 183 -6.51 -8.57 5.25
CA TYR A 183 -5.87 -8.35 3.96
C TYR A 183 -4.34 -8.27 4.05
N PHE A 184 -3.81 -7.58 5.05
CA PHE A 184 -2.37 -7.37 5.16
C PHE A 184 -1.61 -8.69 5.40
N GLU A 185 -2.16 -9.55 6.23
CA GLU A 185 -1.59 -10.86 6.53
C GLU A 185 -1.67 -11.80 5.33
N LYS A 186 -2.80 -11.80 4.61
CA LYS A 186 -2.97 -12.57 3.38
C LYS A 186 -2.01 -12.14 2.29
N ALA A 187 -1.84 -10.83 2.10
CA ALA A 187 -1.00 -10.29 1.05
C ALA A 187 0.51 -10.48 1.35
N ALA A 188 0.87 -10.66 2.62
CA ALA A 188 2.24 -10.90 3.04
C ALA A 188 2.66 -12.38 3.00
N SER A 189 1.70 -13.31 2.97
CA SER A 189 1.92 -14.77 2.98
C SER A 189 2.40 -15.39 1.63
#